data_239441b481fc7dd1e63e92408c1d593b
#
_entry.id   239441b481fc7dd1e63e92408c1d593b
#
_cell.length_a   1.000
_cell.length_b   1.000
_cell.length_c   1.000
_cell.angle_alpha   90.00
_cell.angle_beta   90.00
_cell.angle_gamma   90.00
#
_symmetry.space_group_name_H-M   'P 1'
#
loop_
_entity.id
_entity.type
_entity.pdbx_description
1 polymer ?
#
loop_
_entity_poly.entity_id
_entity_poly.type
_entity_poly.pdbx_seq_one_letter_code
_entity_poly.pdbx_strand_id
1 'polypeptide(L)'
;AENTNLNEVMFDVSLDNTITGLKQGKVKQTVSRLIGSKTGKHKVHTLHGAAKKAYYSIPEKDRLTKKDIEQGTVTISNLGSLYRGQSGYGTLIEIVPPQVCAFALGAVQDKPVVVTDKFGNKTIEARQILPITVVFDHRALDFGDVIPFLKKMDSIFAHPQVIQAWKGQERVK
;
A
#
# COMPACT_ATOMS: atom_id res chain seq x y z
N ALA A 1 -12.27 -16.48 1.23
CA ALA A 1 -13.01 -15.52 2.08
C ALA A 1 -13.60 -16.17 3.34
N GLU A 2 -13.82 -17.48 3.37
CA GLU A 2 -14.47 -18.17 4.51
C GLU A 2 -13.61 -18.26 5.78
N ASN A 3 -12.30 -18.16 5.65
CA ASN A 3 -11.35 -18.31 6.77
C ASN A 3 -10.73 -16.99 7.23
N THR A 4 -11.37 -15.87 6.93
CA THR A 4 -10.91 -14.54 7.30
C THR A 4 -11.61 -14.06 8.58
N ASN A 5 -10.89 -14.02 9.68
CA ASN A 5 -11.38 -13.36 10.90
C ASN A 5 -10.45 -12.21 11.27
N LEU A 6 -10.80 -11.03 10.77
CA LEU A 6 -10.03 -9.81 10.99
C LEU A 6 -9.87 -9.48 12.49
N ASN A 7 -10.87 -9.79 13.32
CA ASN A 7 -10.81 -9.52 14.76
C ASN A 7 -9.71 -10.34 15.46
N GLU A 8 -9.52 -11.61 15.06
CA GLU A 8 -8.44 -12.44 15.61
C GLU A 8 -7.07 -11.87 15.20
N VAL A 9 -6.90 -11.47 13.94
CA VAL A 9 -5.64 -10.87 13.46
C VAL A 9 -5.36 -9.55 14.15
N MET A 10 -6.37 -8.68 14.31
CA MET A 10 -6.25 -7.42 15.04
C MET A 10 -5.89 -7.63 16.51
N PHE A 11 -6.39 -8.71 17.10
CA PHE A 11 -6.02 -9.10 18.47
C PHE A 11 -4.55 -9.53 18.55
N ASP A 12 -4.06 -10.34 17.61
CA ASP A 12 -2.66 -10.77 17.53
C ASP A 12 -1.72 -9.56 17.35
N VAL A 13 -2.08 -8.61 16.48
CA VAL A 13 -1.34 -7.33 16.32
C VAL A 13 -1.32 -6.52 17.61
N SER A 14 -2.45 -6.45 18.32
CA SER A 14 -2.54 -5.74 19.60
C SER A 14 -1.68 -6.37 20.68
N LEU A 15 -1.60 -7.70 20.73
CA LEU A 15 -0.71 -8.44 21.64
C LEU A 15 0.75 -8.13 21.36
N ASP A 16 1.18 -8.20 20.10
CA ASP A 16 2.56 -7.93 19.72
C ASP A 16 2.97 -6.49 20.05
N ASN A 17 2.08 -5.51 19.77
CA ASN A 17 2.31 -4.12 20.13
C ASN A 17 2.41 -3.93 21.65
N THR A 18 1.66 -4.72 22.42
CA THR A 18 1.70 -4.75 23.89
C THR A 18 3.04 -5.27 24.37
N ILE A 19 3.50 -6.41 23.84
CA ILE A 19 4.79 -7.02 24.20
C ILE A 19 5.93 -6.09 23.85
N THR A 20 5.89 -5.49 22.66
CA THR A 20 6.90 -4.52 22.19
C THR A 20 6.92 -3.26 23.06
N GLY A 21 5.75 -2.72 23.43
CA GLY A 21 5.63 -1.57 24.32
C GLY A 21 6.18 -1.83 25.72
N LEU A 22 5.98 -3.03 26.25
CA LEU A 22 6.56 -3.45 27.54
C LEU A 22 8.08 -3.56 27.47
N LYS A 23 8.61 -4.17 26.40
CA LYS A 23 10.07 -4.26 26.16
C LYS A 23 10.74 -2.88 26.02
N GLN A 24 10.01 -1.89 25.51
CA GLN A 24 10.47 -0.50 25.37
C GLN A 24 10.26 0.36 26.62
N GLY A 25 9.81 -0.22 27.74
CA GLY A 25 9.57 0.49 29.00
C GLY A 25 8.33 1.39 29.02
N LYS A 26 7.46 1.34 28.00
CA LYS A 26 6.24 2.16 27.88
C LYS A 26 5.03 1.55 28.64
N VAL A 27 5.25 1.18 29.90
CA VAL A 27 4.30 0.40 30.71
C VAL A 27 2.94 1.09 30.87
N LYS A 28 2.93 2.39 31.22
CA LYS A 28 1.67 3.15 31.44
C LYS A 28 0.78 3.20 30.19
N GLN A 29 1.37 3.49 29.02
CA GLN A 29 0.62 3.55 27.76
C GLN A 29 0.10 2.16 27.35
N THR A 30 0.89 1.14 27.59
CA THR A 30 0.55 -0.24 27.26
C THR A 30 -0.61 -0.76 28.13
N VAL A 31 -0.59 -0.49 29.43
CA VAL A 31 -1.68 -0.85 30.35
C VAL A 31 -2.96 -0.08 30.00
N SER A 32 -2.87 1.22 29.71
CA SER A 32 -4.04 2.03 29.29
C SER A 32 -4.69 1.48 28.01
N ARG A 33 -3.89 1.07 27.01
CA ARG A 33 -4.38 0.43 25.78
C ARG A 33 -5.06 -0.92 26.05
N LEU A 34 -4.48 -1.75 26.90
CA LEU A 34 -5.07 -3.05 27.30
C LEU A 34 -6.42 -2.89 27.98
N ILE A 35 -6.55 -1.93 28.89
CA ILE A 35 -7.82 -1.64 29.55
C ILE A 35 -8.83 -1.11 28.52
N GLY A 36 -8.43 -0.18 27.65
CA GLY A 36 -9.27 0.37 26.59
C GLY A 36 -9.77 -0.70 25.60
N SER A 37 -8.94 -1.67 25.23
CA SER A 37 -9.32 -2.76 24.33
C SER A 37 -10.31 -3.75 24.92
N LYS A 38 -10.36 -3.87 26.25
CA LYS A 38 -11.30 -4.76 26.96
C LYS A 38 -12.62 -4.09 27.34
N THR A 39 -12.59 -2.80 27.68
CA THR A 39 -13.74 -2.11 28.30
C THR A 39 -14.23 -0.90 27.49
N GLY A 40 -13.47 -0.45 26.49
CA GLY A 40 -13.76 0.76 25.72
C GLY A 40 -14.73 0.55 24.56
N LYS A 41 -15.09 1.68 23.94
CA LYS A 41 -15.96 1.78 22.75
C LYS A 41 -15.42 0.99 21.53
N HIS A 42 -14.13 0.64 21.55
CA HIS A 42 -13.42 -0.13 20.52
C HIS A 42 -13.02 -1.52 20.98
N LYS A 43 -13.90 -2.17 21.74
CA LYS A 43 -13.67 -3.55 22.19
C LYS A 43 -13.52 -4.49 21.00
N VAL A 44 -12.39 -5.19 20.94
CA VAL A 44 -12.16 -6.23 19.93
C VAL A 44 -12.87 -7.52 20.38
N HIS A 45 -13.82 -7.96 19.57
CA HIS A 45 -14.54 -9.21 19.81
C HIS A 45 -13.76 -10.38 19.18
N THR A 46 -13.07 -11.14 19.99
CA THR A 46 -12.35 -12.35 19.58
C THR A 46 -13.23 -13.59 19.67
N LEU A 47 -12.85 -14.62 18.93
CA LEU A 47 -13.48 -15.94 19.03
C LEU A 47 -13.20 -16.57 20.40
N HIS A 48 -14.13 -17.38 20.89
CA HIS A 48 -14.00 -18.09 22.17
C HIS A 48 -14.25 -19.59 22.01
N GLY A 49 -13.68 -20.38 22.93
CA GLY A 49 -13.95 -21.81 23.05
C GLY A 49 -13.61 -22.59 21.77
N ALA A 50 -14.55 -23.43 21.37
CA ALA A 50 -14.38 -24.33 20.21
C ALA A 50 -14.16 -23.57 18.90
N ALA A 51 -14.82 -22.43 18.69
CA ALA A 51 -14.65 -21.62 17.48
C ALA A 51 -13.22 -21.07 17.36
N LYS A 52 -12.62 -20.63 18.45
CA LYS A 52 -11.22 -20.17 18.46
C LYS A 52 -10.27 -21.33 18.15
N LYS A 53 -10.48 -22.50 18.76
CA LYS A 53 -9.66 -23.68 18.48
C LYS A 53 -9.77 -24.14 17.04
N ALA A 54 -10.98 -24.11 16.46
CA ALA A 54 -11.20 -24.43 15.05
C ALA A 54 -10.48 -23.46 14.12
N TYR A 55 -10.55 -22.14 14.38
CA TYR A 55 -9.86 -21.12 13.58
C TYR A 55 -8.34 -21.32 13.59
N TYR A 56 -7.73 -21.54 14.75
CA TYR A 56 -6.27 -21.72 14.85
C TYR A 56 -5.80 -23.12 14.41
N SER A 57 -6.69 -24.07 14.19
CA SER A 57 -6.35 -25.36 13.56
C SER A 57 -6.21 -25.27 12.04
N ILE A 58 -6.70 -24.18 11.42
CA ILE A 58 -6.50 -23.91 10.00
C ILE A 58 -5.03 -23.56 9.78
N PRO A 59 -4.33 -24.16 8.80
CA PRO A 59 -2.95 -23.82 8.47
C PRO A 59 -2.77 -22.31 8.19
N GLU A 60 -1.65 -21.71 8.58
CA GLU A 60 -1.39 -20.28 8.39
C GLU A 60 -1.54 -19.83 6.92
N LYS A 61 -1.16 -20.68 5.96
CA LYS A 61 -1.31 -20.39 4.53
C LYS A 61 -2.76 -20.25 4.06
N ASP A 62 -3.71 -20.80 4.79
CA ASP A 62 -5.14 -20.86 4.43
C ASP A 62 -6.01 -19.94 5.30
N ARG A 63 -5.41 -19.19 6.23
CA ARG A 63 -6.09 -18.20 7.07
C ARG A 63 -5.41 -16.84 7.02
N LEU A 64 -6.16 -15.78 7.34
CA LEU A 64 -5.60 -14.45 7.47
C LEU A 64 -4.66 -14.39 8.69
N THR A 65 -3.45 -13.88 8.47
CA THR A 65 -2.43 -13.71 9.49
C THR A 65 -2.02 -12.25 9.65
N LYS A 66 -1.25 -11.94 10.67
CA LYS A 66 -0.67 -10.61 10.87
C LYS A 66 0.12 -10.15 9.63
N LYS A 67 0.87 -11.05 8.98
CA LYS A 67 1.69 -10.73 7.81
C LYS A 67 0.88 -10.23 6.63
N ASP A 68 -0.38 -10.67 6.50
CA ASP A 68 -1.27 -10.29 5.41
C ASP A 68 -1.84 -8.88 5.58
N ILE A 69 -1.88 -8.36 6.80
CA ILE A 69 -2.33 -7.01 7.12
C ILE A 69 -1.17 -6.06 7.48
N GLU A 70 0.05 -6.56 7.53
CA GLU A 70 1.24 -5.75 7.76
C GLU A 70 1.48 -4.85 6.56
N GLN A 71 1.48 -3.55 6.81
CA GLN A 71 1.64 -2.57 5.74
C GLN A 71 3.10 -2.48 5.32
N GLY A 72 3.33 -2.52 4.00
CA GLY A 72 4.64 -2.20 3.42
C GLY A 72 4.98 -0.72 3.52
N THR A 73 6.22 -0.37 3.18
CA THR A 73 6.68 1.02 3.12
C THR A 73 6.21 1.76 1.88
N VAL A 74 5.69 1.04 0.89
CA VAL A 74 5.15 1.58 -0.36
C VAL A 74 3.77 1.00 -0.61
N THR A 75 2.82 1.86 -0.96
CA THR A 75 1.47 1.47 -1.38
C THR A 75 1.26 1.80 -2.86
N ILE A 76 0.66 0.87 -3.59
CA ILE A 76 0.21 1.08 -4.97
C ILE A 76 -1.30 0.85 -5.03
N SER A 77 -2.04 1.88 -5.40
CA SER A 77 -3.49 1.82 -5.59
C SER A 77 -3.84 1.98 -7.07
N ASN A 78 -4.54 1.02 -7.63
CA ASN A 78 -4.98 1.05 -9.03
C ASN A 78 -6.48 1.34 -9.11
N LEU A 79 -6.84 2.62 -9.10
CA LEU A 79 -8.20 3.09 -9.19
C LEU A 79 -8.81 2.84 -10.58
N GLY A 80 -7.99 2.95 -11.62
CA GLY A 80 -8.42 2.74 -13.01
C GLY A 80 -8.87 1.30 -13.30
N SER A 81 -8.41 0.31 -12.53
CA SER A 81 -8.88 -1.06 -12.66
C SER A 81 -10.31 -1.25 -12.13
N LEU A 82 -10.69 -0.45 -11.14
CA LEU A 82 -12.03 -0.49 -10.51
C LEU A 82 -13.05 0.35 -11.29
N TYR A 83 -12.63 1.51 -11.78
CA TYR A 83 -13.51 2.42 -12.52
C TYR A 83 -12.80 2.98 -13.76
N ARG A 84 -12.98 2.32 -14.90
CA ARG A 84 -12.36 2.68 -16.18
C ARG A 84 -12.86 4.00 -16.77
N GLY A 85 -14.05 4.45 -16.40
CA GLY A 85 -14.62 5.72 -16.84
C GLY A 85 -14.11 6.95 -16.05
N GLN A 86 -13.23 6.76 -15.08
CA GLN A 86 -12.66 7.86 -14.32
C GLN A 86 -11.83 8.78 -15.20
N SER A 87 -12.15 10.08 -15.18
CA SER A 87 -11.35 11.13 -15.79
C SER A 87 -10.78 12.04 -14.69
N GLY A 88 -9.51 12.43 -14.84
CA GLY A 88 -8.85 13.33 -13.89
C GLY A 88 -7.59 12.72 -13.26
N TYR A 89 -7.11 13.39 -12.24
CA TYR A 89 -5.90 13.00 -11.49
C TYR A 89 -6.25 12.80 -10.02
N GLY A 90 -5.58 11.87 -9.35
CA GLY A 90 -5.61 11.78 -7.90
C GLY A 90 -4.77 12.91 -7.32
N THR A 91 -5.40 13.87 -6.63
CA THR A 91 -4.72 15.04 -6.08
C THR A 91 -4.46 14.94 -4.59
N LEU A 92 -5.09 13.99 -3.92
CA LEU A 92 -4.92 13.75 -2.50
C LEU A 92 -4.80 12.25 -2.22
N ILE A 93 -3.70 11.87 -1.60
CA ILE A 93 -3.46 10.51 -1.12
C ILE A 93 -2.91 10.63 0.30
N GLU A 94 -3.54 9.94 1.23
CA GLU A 94 -3.04 9.85 2.60
C GLU A 94 -1.95 8.77 2.69
N ILE A 95 -0.84 9.13 3.34
CA ILE A 95 0.25 8.20 3.67
C ILE A 95 0.13 7.87 5.16
N VAL A 96 -0.10 6.59 5.46
CA VAL A 96 -0.22 6.08 6.83
C VAL A 96 1.05 5.31 7.19
N PRO A 97 1.77 5.67 8.25
CA PRO A 97 2.95 4.92 8.69
C PRO A 97 2.66 3.42 8.85
N PRO A 98 3.56 2.53 8.43
CA PRO A 98 4.97 2.74 8.04
C PRO A 98 5.22 3.17 6.58
N GLN A 99 4.20 3.52 5.83
CA GLN A 99 4.34 3.95 4.44
C GLN A 99 5.12 5.24 4.33
N VAL A 100 6.03 5.32 3.37
CA VAL A 100 6.81 6.52 3.03
C VAL A 100 6.55 6.99 1.60
N CYS A 101 5.91 6.15 0.79
CA CYS A 101 5.58 6.45 -0.60
C CYS A 101 4.25 5.80 -0.98
N ALA A 102 3.46 6.48 -1.78
CA ALA A 102 2.23 5.95 -2.35
C ALA A 102 2.11 6.32 -3.83
N PHE A 103 1.63 5.35 -4.63
CA PHE A 103 1.31 5.52 -6.05
C PHE A 103 -0.18 5.33 -6.26
N ALA A 104 -0.81 6.27 -6.96
CA ALA A 104 -2.17 6.08 -7.45
C ALA A 104 -2.16 6.05 -8.97
N LEU A 105 -2.61 4.93 -9.53
CA LEU A 105 -2.80 4.73 -10.96
C LEU A 105 -4.25 5.06 -11.30
N GLY A 106 -4.47 6.06 -12.14
CA GLY A 106 -5.80 6.40 -12.66
C GLY A 106 -6.22 5.51 -13.82
N ALA A 107 -7.39 5.80 -14.40
CA ALA A 107 -7.79 5.17 -15.64
C ALA A 107 -7.03 5.79 -16.83
N VAL A 108 -6.81 4.99 -17.87
CA VAL A 108 -6.28 5.49 -19.14
C VAL A 108 -7.30 6.45 -19.77
N GLN A 109 -6.84 7.61 -20.19
CA GLN A 109 -7.67 8.71 -20.70
C GLN A 109 -7.13 9.21 -22.03
N ASP A 110 -8.01 9.55 -22.96
CA ASP A 110 -7.62 10.26 -24.17
C ASP A 110 -7.39 11.74 -23.84
N LYS A 111 -6.18 12.21 -24.09
CA LYS A 111 -5.79 13.61 -23.81
C LYS A 111 -5.04 14.21 -24.99
N PRO A 112 -5.22 15.53 -25.23
CA PRO A 112 -4.41 16.25 -26.21
C PRO A 112 -2.97 16.34 -25.71
N VAL A 113 -2.03 15.90 -26.55
CA VAL A 113 -0.59 15.93 -26.25
C VAL A 113 0.11 16.69 -27.37
N VAL A 114 1.00 17.59 -27.00
CA VAL A 114 1.87 18.27 -27.98
C VAL A 114 2.97 17.30 -28.39
N VAL A 115 3.01 16.95 -29.67
CA VAL A 115 4.03 16.11 -30.27
C VAL A 115 4.94 16.99 -31.15
N THR A 116 6.25 16.80 -31.01
CA THR A 116 7.24 17.50 -31.85
C THR A 116 7.78 16.49 -32.86
N ASP A 117 7.69 16.84 -34.13
CA ASP A 117 8.25 16.03 -35.20
C ASP A 117 9.79 16.18 -35.28
N LYS A 118 10.42 15.37 -36.16
CA LYS A 118 11.87 15.41 -36.40
C LYS A 118 12.39 16.71 -36.95
N PHE A 119 11.51 17.60 -37.44
CA PHE A 119 11.85 18.92 -37.97
C PHE A 119 11.60 20.04 -36.96
N GLY A 120 11.12 19.72 -35.76
CA GLY A 120 10.83 20.69 -34.71
C GLY A 120 9.41 21.29 -34.76
N ASN A 121 8.56 20.86 -35.67
CA ASN A 121 7.18 21.35 -35.74
C ASN A 121 6.35 20.69 -34.65
N LYS A 122 5.47 21.47 -34.04
CA LYS A 122 4.59 21.02 -32.96
C LYS A 122 3.17 20.81 -33.47
N THR A 123 2.63 19.65 -33.20
CA THR A 123 1.23 19.30 -33.49
C THR A 123 0.55 18.82 -32.21
N ILE A 124 -0.79 18.89 -32.17
CA ILE A 124 -1.60 18.35 -31.07
C ILE A 124 -2.20 17.04 -31.57
N GLU A 125 -1.93 15.98 -30.84
CA GLU A 125 -2.49 14.65 -31.12
C GLU A 125 -3.25 14.15 -29.92
N ALA A 126 -4.35 13.41 -30.15
CA ALA A 126 -5.02 12.66 -29.11
C ALA A 126 -4.19 11.40 -28.77
N ARG A 127 -3.80 11.27 -27.53
CA ARG A 127 -3.05 10.10 -27.06
C ARG A 127 -3.65 9.53 -25.77
N GLN A 128 -3.50 8.24 -25.61
CA GLN A 128 -3.88 7.55 -24.37
C GLN A 128 -2.82 7.83 -23.29
N ILE A 129 -3.26 8.45 -22.21
CA ILE A 129 -2.42 8.85 -21.07
C ILE A 129 -2.88 8.10 -19.84
N LEU A 130 -1.95 7.43 -19.16
CA LEU A 130 -2.13 6.87 -17.83
C LEU A 130 -1.66 7.89 -16.80
N PRO A 131 -2.57 8.50 -16.03
CA PRO A 131 -2.16 9.38 -14.94
C PRO A 131 -1.63 8.57 -13.76
N ILE A 132 -0.44 8.93 -13.30
CA ILE A 132 0.20 8.34 -12.13
C ILE A 132 0.48 9.47 -11.15
N THR A 133 -0.12 9.41 -9.97
CA THR A 133 0.20 10.32 -8.88
C THR A 133 1.16 9.62 -7.92
N VAL A 134 2.24 10.31 -7.58
CA VAL A 134 3.25 9.82 -6.64
C VAL A 134 3.30 10.76 -5.46
N VAL A 135 3.22 10.19 -4.24
CA VAL A 135 3.25 10.94 -3.00
C VAL A 135 4.34 10.38 -2.10
N PHE A 136 5.10 11.26 -1.47
CA PHE A 136 6.17 10.93 -0.52
C PHE A 136 5.90 11.56 0.84
N ASP A 137 6.27 10.86 1.90
CA ASP A 137 6.26 11.42 3.25
C ASP A 137 7.48 12.34 3.43
N HIS A 138 7.26 13.64 3.37
CA HIS A 138 8.33 14.65 3.49
C HIS A 138 8.97 14.69 4.89
N ARG A 139 8.39 14.00 5.88
CA ARG A 139 9.03 13.81 7.19
C ARG A 139 10.16 12.78 7.14
N ALA A 140 10.13 11.88 6.16
CA ALA A 140 11.09 10.79 6.00
C ALA A 140 12.07 11.03 4.85
N LEU A 141 11.68 11.77 3.81
CA LEU A 141 12.44 11.96 2.58
C LEU A 141 12.38 13.41 2.12
N ASP A 142 13.52 13.99 1.80
CA ASP A 142 13.57 15.24 1.06
C ASP A 142 13.39 15.04 -0.44
N PHE A 143 12.95 16.08 -1.15
CA PHE A 143 12.76 15.97 -2.60
C PHE A 143 14.08 15.63 -3.32
N GLY A 144 15.22 16.08 -2.79
CA GLY A 144 16.55 15.73 -3.29
C GLY A 144 16.80 14.21 -3.28
N ASP A 145 16.33 13.51 -2.25
CA ASP A 145 16.45 12.04 -2.12
C ASP A 145 15.60 11.31 -3.14
N VAL A 146 14.49 11.93 -3.57
CA VAL A 146 13.51 11.35 -4.49
C VAL A 146 13.92 11.54 -5.96
N ILE A 147 14.70 12.57 -6.31
CA ILE A 147 15.12 12.87 -7.69
C ILE A 147 15.74 11.67 -8.42
N PRO A 148 16.69 10.90 -7.83
CA PRO A 148 17.28 9.74 -8.51
C PRO A 148 16.23 8.68 -8.87
N PHE A 149 15.24 8.47 -8.00
CA PHE A 149 14.12 7.57 -8.24
C PHE A 149 13.23 8.06 -9.39
N LEU A 150 12.84 9.33 -9.42
CA LEU A 150 12.03 9.92 -10.50
C LEU A 150 12.75 9.83 -11.84
N LYS A 151 14.05 10.15 -11.89
CA LYS A 151 14.86 10.00 -13.11
C LYS A 151 14.91 8.55 -13.60
N LYS A 152 14.95 7.58 -12.68
CA LYS A 152 14.90 6.16 -13.05
C LYS A 152 13.55 5.76 -13.59
N MET A 153 12.45 6.26 -13.00
CA MET A 153 11.09 6.07 -13.54
C MET A 153 10.97 6.65 -14.95
N ASP A 154 11.40 7.88 -15.17
CA ASP A 154 11.37 8.53 -16.49
C ASP A 154 12.13 7.70 -17.52
N SER A 155 13.32 7.20 -17.16
CA SER A 155 14.12 6.32 -18.03
C SER A 155 13.40 5.02 -18.39
N ILE A 156 12.67 4.41 -17.43
CA ILE A 156 11.88 3.19 -17.66
C ILE A 156 10.68 3.50 -18.56
N PHE A 157 9.98 4.61 -18.34
CA PHE A 157 8.84 5.01 -19.17
C PHE A 157 9.24 5.40 -20.59
N ALA A 158 10.43 5.99 -20.77
CA ALA A 158 10.98 6.26 -22.10
C ALA A 158 11.35 4.97 -22.87
N HIS A 159 11.69 3.89 -22.14
CA HIS A 159 12.10 2.60 -22.69
C HIS A 159 11.35 1.43 -22.03
N PRO A 160 10.02 1.31 -22.21
CA PRO A 160 9.20 0.35 -21.46
C PRO A 160 9.54 -1.12 -21.75
N GLN A 161 10.23 -1.41 -22.84
CA GLN A 161 10.74 -2.76 -23.16
C GLN A 161 11.68 -3.32 -22.07
N VAL A 162 12.31 -2.46 -21.26
CA VAL A 162 13.15 -2.88 -20.13
C VAL A 162 12.34 -3.67 -19.11
N ILE A 163 11.05 -3.36 -18.95
CA ILE A 163 10.16 -4.08 -18.02
C ILE A 163 9.94 -5.52 -18.48
N GLN A 164 9.93 -5.76 -19.78
CA GLN A 164 9.76 -7.11 -20.35
C GLN A 164 10.98 -7.99 -20.10
N ALA A 165 12.17 -7.40 -19.98
CA ALA A 165 13.40 -8.10 -19.63
C ALA A 165 13.46 -8.57 -18.16
N TRP A 166 12.60 -8.01 -17.29
CA TRP A 166 12.46 -8.45 -15.88
C TRP A 166 11.69 -9.76 -15.73
N LYS A 167 11.47 -10.49 -16.81
CA LYS A 167 10.90 -11.83 -16.75
C LYS A 167 11.77 -12.74 -15.90
N GLY A 168 11.26 -13.03 -14.70
CA GLY A 168 11.67 -14.24 -13.98
C GLY A 168 12.94 -14.13 -13.15
N GLN A 169 13.14 -13.07 -12.37
CA GLN A 169 13.77 -13.31 -11.08
C GLN A 169 12.73 -14.03 -10.22
N GLU A 170 12.77 -15.36 -10.26
CA GLU A 170 12.02 -16.21 -9.34
C GLU A 170 12.22 -15.67 -7.93
N ARG A 171 11.10 -15.45 -7.23
CA ARG A 171 11.13 -15.10 -5.82
C ARG A 171 11.92 -16.20 -5.12
N VAL A 172 13.14 -15.89 -4.72
CA VAL A 172 13.86 -16.71 -3.75
C VAL A 172 12.98 -16.73 -2.51
N LYS A 173 12.45 -17.94 -2.24
CA LYS A 173 11.60 -18.22 -1.07
C LYS A 173 12.36 -18.06 0.23
#